data_5f8f432c7aef3cfb3c53d80375c69123
#
_entry.id   5f8f432c7aef3cfb3c53d80375c69123
#
_cell.length_a   1.000
_cell.length_b   1.000
_cell.length_c   1.000
_cell.angle_alpha   90.00
_cell.angle_beta   90.00
_cell.angle_gamma   90.00
#
_symmetry.space_group_name_H-M   'P 1'
#
loop_
_entity.id
_entity.type
_entity.pdbx_description
1 polymer ?
#
loop_
_entity_poly.entity_id
_entity_poly.type
_entity_poly.pdbx_seq_one_letter_code
_entity_poly.pdbx_strand_id
1 'polypeptide(L)'
;PPVIAGQGTIGVEIAEACMERDLTPDQMICCTGGGGLLAGTSIALRHHFNALEIIGAEPEGFDDFARSIEAGERVSNASGARSICDAIVTPTPGKITFAVNQALVSHGVAVSDDEVLDAMAFAWAQFKIVAEPGGAVALAAALSGKVDITDRKTVIVVSGGNVDHSIFEQALKRL
;
A
#
# COMPACT_ATOMS: atom_id res chain seq x y z
N PRO A 1 -3.55 6.52 18.59
CA PRO A 1 -4.37 5.34 18.80
C PRO A 1 -3.54 4.05 18.69
N PRO A 2 -3.87 2.97 19.43
CA PRO A 2 -3.01 1.76 19.51
C PRO A 2 -2.73 1.12 18.13
N VAL A 3 -3.71 1.08 17.23
CA VAL A 3 -3.54 0.50 15.89
C VAL A 3 -2.44 1.22 15.09
N ILE A 4 -2.48 2.55 15.01
CA ILE A 4 -1.44 3.33 14.29
C ILE A 4 -0.06 3.07 14.90
N ALA A 5 0.05 3.06 16.22
CA ALA A 5 1.32 2.79 16.91
C ALA A 5 1.84 1.37 16.63
N GLY A 6 0.95 0.36 16.67
CA GLY A 6 1.29 -1.01 16.34
C GLY A 6 1.77 -1.17 14.88
N GLN A 7 1.09 -0.55 13.94
CA GLN A 7 1.50 -0.57 12.52
C GLN A 7 2.80 0.23 12.27
N GLY A 8 3.14 1.17 13.13
CA GLY A 8 4.38 1.94 13.04
C GLY A 8 5.64 1.09 13.24
N THR A 9 5.54 -0.09 13.86
CA THR A 9 6.67 -1.01 14.02
C THR A 9 7.25 -1.45 12.67
N ILE A 10 6.42 -1.61 11.65
CA ILE A 10 6.86 -1.91 10.28
C ILE A 10 7.78 -0.80 9.77
N GLY A 11 7.41 0.47 9.98
CA GLY A 11 8.25 1.60 9.57
C GLY A 11 9.58 1.68 10.34
N VAL A 12 9.58 1.29 11.62
CA VAL A 12 10.83 1.19 12.41
C VAL A 12 11.74 0.12 11.83
N GLU A 13 11.22 -1.10 11.59
CA GLU A 13 11.99 -2.21 11.01
C GLU A 13 12.54 -1.87 9.61
N ILE A 14 11.75 -1.19 8.77
CA ILE A 14 12.20 -0.71 7.46
C ILE A 14 13.33 0.31 7.62
N ALA A 15 13.20 1.26 8.55
CA ALA A 15 14.22 2.28 8.78
C ALA A 15 15.53 1.66 9.27
N GLU A 16 15.47 0.72 10.22
CA GLU A 16 16.62 -0.03 10.71
C GLU A 16 17.30 -0.80 9.58
N ALA A 17 16.53 -1.53 8.78
CA ALA A 17 17.04 -2.30 7.63
C ALA A 17 17.67 -1.41 6.55
N CYS A 18 17.16 -0.20 6.33
CA CYS A 18 17.76 0.78 5.43
C CYS A 18 19.08 1.31 5.98
N MET A 19 19.11 1.69 7.26
CA MET A 19 20.32 2.21 7.93
C MET A 19 21.44 1.17 7.97
N GLU A 20 21.12 -0.09 8.27
CA GLU A 20 22.10 -1.20 8.26
C GLU A 20 22.75 -1.44 6.89
N ARG A 21 22.08 -1.04 5.81
CA ARG A 21 22.55 -1.17 4.43
C ARG A 21 23.08 0.11 3.82
N ASP A 22 23.18 1.16 4.61
CA ASP A 22 23.53 2.52 4.13
C ASP A 22 22.64 2.98 2.94
N LEU A 23 21.34 2.69 3.06
CA LEU A 23 20.33 3.05 2.07
C LEU A 23 19.47 4.20 2.58
N THR A 24 19.28 5.21 1.73
CA THR A 24 18.27 6.25 1.93
C THR A 24 17.18 6.04 0.88
N PRO A 25 15.96 5.65 1.25
CA PRO A 25 14.89 5.47 0.28
C PRO A 25 14.37 6.80 -0.23
N ASP A 26 14.05 6.85 -1.53
CA ASP A 26 13.47 8.01 -2.19
C ASP A 26 11.94 8.03 -2.02
N GLN A 27 11.33 6.84 -2.02
CA GLN A 27 9.88 6.71 -1.91
C GLN A 27 9.47 5.41 -1.21
N MET A 28 8.24 5.41 -0.65
CA MET A 28 7.55 4.22 -0.14
C MET A 28 6.17 4.11 -0.76
N ILE A 29 5.81 2.91 -1.22
CA ILE A 29 4.46 2.55 -1.64
C ILE A 29 3.86 1.59 -0.61
N CYS A 30 2.68 1.91 -0.09
CA CYS A 30 2.00 1.09 0.90
C CYS A 30 0.52 1.00 0.56
N CYS A 31 -0.06 -0.20 0.69
CA CYS A 31 -1.49 -0.38 0.53
C CYS A 31 -2.27 0.37 1.62
N THR A 32 -3.45 0.82 1.28
CA THR A 32 -4.34 1.51 2.22
C THR A 32 -5.80 1.16 1.97
N GLY A 33 -6.56 1.03 3.05
CA GLY A 33 -8.00 1.03 3.11
C GLY A 33 -8.39 2.05 4.20
N GLY A 34 -8.65 1.62 5.43
CA GLY A 34 -8.91 2.54 6.55
C GLY A 34 -7.73 3.44 6.95
N GLY A 35 -6.54 3.26 6.36
CA GLY A 35 -5.36 4.11 6.49
C GLY A 35 -4.48 3.86 7.72
N GLY A 36 -4.75 2.81 8.51
CA GLY A 36 -4.01 2.55 9.75
C GLY A 36 -2.56 2.12 9.55
N LEU A 37 -2.33 1.19 8.63
CA LEU A 37 -1.02 0.70 8.23
C LEU A 37 -0.18 1.84 7.65
N LEU A 38 -0.71 2.53 6.65
CA LEU A 38 -0.06 3.65 5.99
C LEU A 38 0.31 4.76 7.00
N ALA A 39 -0.62 5.15 7.89
CA ALA A 39 -0.36 6.19 8.89
C ALA A 39 0.78 5.81 9.85
N GLY A 40 0.76 4.59 10.39
CA GLY A 40 1.79 4.13 11.33
C GLY A 40 3.17 4.06 10.68
N THR A 41 3.25 3.41 9.52
CA THR A 41 4.50 3.27 8.76
C THR A 41 5.06 4.63 8.34
N SER A 42 4.18 5.54 7.88
CA SER A 42 4.58 6.89 7.46
C SER A 42 5.16 7.72 8.60
N ILE A 43 4.56 7.70 9.78
CA ILE A 43 5.09 8.42 10.95
C ILE A 43 6.51 7.94 11.27
N ALA A 44 6.71 6.63 11.35
CA ALA A 44 8.00 6.05 11.69
C ALA A 44 9.07 6.36 10.65
N LEU A 45 8.77 6.19 9.36
CA LEU A 45 9.73 6.46 8.29
C LEU A 45 10.06 7.94 8.13
N ARG A 46 9.10 8.85 8.29
CA ARG A 46 9.36 10.30 8.24
C ARG A 46 10.27 10.78 9.36
N HIS A 47 10.27 10.09 10.50
CA HIS A 47 11.20 10.39 11.58
C HIS A 47 12.67 10.20 11.16
N HIS A 48 12.95 9.22 10.32
CA HIS A 48 14.30 8.89 9.85
C HIS A 48 14.63 9.51 8.49
N PHE A 49 13.64 9.63 7.61
CA PHE A 49 13.80 10.06 6.22
C PHE A 49 12.84 11.22 5.88
N ASN A 50 13.23 12.44 6.23
CA ASN A 50 12.39 13.62 6.10
C ASN A 50 11.92 13.92 4.65
N ALA A 51 12.73 13.58 3.65
CA ALA A 51 12.43 13.80 2.24
C ALA A 51 11.71 12.63 1.56
N LEU A 52 11.42 11.54 2.28
CA LEU A 52 10.78 10.34 1.73
C LEU A 52 9.42 10.69 1.11
N GLU A 53 9.21 10.37 -0.14
CA GLU A 53 7.89 10.42 -0.77
C GLU A 53 7.05 9.21 -0.32
N ILE A 54 5.83 9.46 0.09
CA ILE A 54 4.94 8.41 0.60
C ILE A 54 3.71 8.34 -0.29
N ILE A 55 3.41 7.14 -0.80
CA ILE A 55 2.36 6.89 -1.77
C ILE A 55 1.41 5.82 -1.22
N GLY A 56 0.12 6.14 -1.18
CA GLY A 56 -0.92 5.18 -0.84
C GLY A 56 -1.41 4.45 -2.09
N ALA A 57 -1.59 3.14 -2.03
CA ALA A 57 -2.11 2.35 -3.14
C ALA A 57 -3.39 1.62 -2.74
N GLU A 58 -4.42 1.68 -3.60
CA GLU A 58 -5.76 1.15 -3.39
C GLU A 58 -6.24 0.35 -4.61
N PRO A 59 -7.23 -0.53 -4.46
CA PRO A 59 -7.88 -1.12 -5.63
C PRO A 59 -8.85 -0.12 -6.31
N GLU A 60 -8.99 -0.21 -7.61
CA GLU A 60 -9.99 0.54 -8.39
C GLU A 60 -11.40 0.32 -7.83
N GLY A 61 -12.20 1.38 -7.79
CA GLY A 61 -13.53 1.38 -7.16
C GLY A 61 -13.52 1.56 -5.63
N PHE A 62 -12.35 1.46 -5.00
CA PHE A 62 -12.10 1.77 -3.59
C PHE A 62 -10.94 2.76 -3.45
N ASP A 63 -10.88 3.73 -4.36
CA ASP A 63 -9.88 4.79 -4.45
C ASP A 63 -10.24 6.02 -3.59
N ASP A 64 -11.02 5.78 -2.54
CA ASP A 64 -11.50 6.81 -1.62
C ASP A 64 -10.39 7.58 -0.93
N PHE A 65 -9.28 6.92 -0.62
CA PHE A 65 -8.13 7.58 0.00
C PHE A 65 -7.44 8.54 -0.98
N ALA A 66 -7.15 8.08 -2.22
CA ALA A 66 -6.52 8.91 -3.25
C ALA A 66 -7.35 10.17 -3.53
N ARG A 67 -8.67 10.00 -3.75
CA ARG A 67 -9.61 11.11 -3.95
C ARG A 67 -9.72 12.01 -2.72
N SER A 68 -9.64 11.44 -1.52
CA SER A 68 -9.68 12.22 -0.28
C SER A 68 -8.43 13.09 -0.10
N ILE A 69 -7.24 12.57 -0.45
CA ILE A 69 -5.98 13.35 -0.41
C ILE A 69 -6.06 14.51 -1.41
N GLU A 70 -6.52 14.27 -2.63
CA GLU A 70 -6.68 15.29 -3.66
C GLU A 70 -7.71 16.36 -3.25
N ALA A 71 -8.85 15.93 -2.69
CA ALA A 71 -9.93 16.84 -2.27
C ALA A 71 -9.58 17.62 -0.97
N GLY A 72 -8.61 17.15 -0.18
CA GLY A 72 -8.32 17.70 1.15
C GLY A 72 -9.37 17.35 2.23
N GLU A 73 -10.34 16.50 1.91
CA GLU A 73 -11.39 16.03 2.81
C GLU A 73 -11.75 14.56 2.54
N ARG A 74 -12.37 13.91 3.53
CA ARG A 74 -12.74 12.50 3.39
C ARG A 74 -13.89 12.32 2.40
N VAL A 75 -13.63 11.56 1.35
CA VAL A 75 -14.58 11.18 0.31
C VAL A 75 -14.97 9.70 0.50
N SER A 76 -16.19 9.34 0.13
CA SER A 76 -16.66 7.96 0.19
C SER A 76 -16.71 7.32 -1.20
N ASN A 77 -16.60 6.00 -1.21
CA ASN A 77 -16.79 5.20 -2.42
C ASN A 77 -18.27 5.13 -2.82
N ALA A 78 -18.50 4.89 -4.10
CA ALA A 78 -19.84 4.59 -4.60
C ALA A 78 -20.32 3.23 -4.05
N SER A 79 -21.63 3.12 -3.82
CA SER A 79 -22.22 1.85 -3.43
C SER A 79 -22.12 0.80 -4.55
N GLY A 80 -21.81 -0.45 -4.20
CA GLY A 80 -21.79 -1.57 -5.13
C GLY A 80 -20.45 -1.83 -5.82
N ALA A 81 -19.41 -1.08 -5.53
CA ALA A 81 -18.05 -1.40 -5.93
C ALA A 81 -17.63 -2.79 -5.41
N ARG A 82 -16.80 -3.49 -6.17
CA ARG A 82 -16.26 -4.81 -5.81
C ARG A 82 -14.79 -4.87 -6.18
N SER A 83 -14.00 -5.56 -5.37
CA SER A 83 -12.60 -5.89 -5.63
C SER A 83 -12.27 -7.20 -4.91
N ILE A 84 -11.28 -7.92 -5.42
CA ILE A 84 -10.71 -9.09 -4.76
C ILE A 84 -9.87 -8.71 -3.53
N CYS A 85 -9.56 -7.44 -3.33
CA CYS A 85 -8.74 -6.91 -2.23
C CYS A 85 -9.56 -6.73 -0.93
N ASP A 86 -10.27 -7.77 -0.48
CA ASP A 86 -11.26 -7.76 0.59
C ASP A 86 -10.76 -7.18 1.92
N ALA A 87 -9.47 -7.31 2.22
CA ALA A 87 -8.84 -6.77 3.43
C ALA A 87 -8.79 -5.23 3.49
N ILE A 88 -8.93 -4.54 2.34
CA ILE A 88 -8.78 -3.08 2.25
C ILE A 88 -9.95 -2.36 1.57
N VAL A 89 -11.05 -3.05 1.31
CA VAL A 89 -12.29 -2.48 0.74
C VAL A 89 -13.08 -1.72 1.81
N THR A 90 -12.68 -0.51 2.11
CA THR A 90 -13.34 0.37 3.09
C THR A 90 -14.22 1.40 2.40
N PRO A 91 -15.36 1.83 2.99
CA PRO A 91 -16.25 2.79 2.34
C PRO A 91 -15.70 4.22 2.32
N THR A 92 -14.77 4.54 3.21
CA THR A 92 -14.15 5.86 3.36
C THR A 92 -12.93 5.75 4.28
N PRO A 93 -11.89 6.60 4.13
CA PRO A 93 -10.74 6.59 5.03
C PRO A 93 -11.15 6.82 6.48
N GLY A 94 -10.44 6.22 7.42
CA GLY A 94 -10.68 6.44 8.85
C GLY A 94 -10.47 7.92 9.23
N LYS A 95 -11.28 8.45 10.12
CA LYS A 95 -11.22 9.88 10.50
C LYS A 95 -9.85 10.29 11.09
N ILE A 96 -9.31 9.47 11.99
CA ILE A 96 -8.02 9.78 12.65
C ILE A 96 -6.86 9.49 11.70
N THR A 97 -6.92 8.38 10.97
CA THR A 97 -5.88 7.97 10.02
C THR A 97 -5.76 8.94 8.86
N PHE A 98 -6.89 9.46 8.37
CA PHE A 98 -6.89 10.48 7.32
C PHE A 98 -6.19 11.76 7.77
N ALA A 99 -6.50 12.26 8.98
CA ALA A 99 -5.83 13.46 9.50
C ALA A 99 -4.29 13.31 9.60
N VAL A 100 -3.81 12.10 9.89
CA VAL A 100 -2.37 11.80 9.89
C VAL A 100 -1.83 11.72 8.47
N ASN A 101 -2.48 10.93 7.62
CA ASN A 101 -2.02 10.66 6.26
C ASN A 101 -2.04 11.92 5.38
N GLN A 102 -3.04 12.79 5.54
CA GLN A 102 -3.12 14.07 4.80
C GLN A 102 -1.88 14.94 4.99
N ALA A 103 -1.22 14.84 6.14
CA ALA A 103 -0.02 15.62 6.43
C ALA A 103 1.29 14.95 5.93
N LEU A 104 1.27 13.65 5.66
CA LEU A 104 2.48 12.85 5.41
C LEU A 104 2.55 12.25 4.01
N VAL A 105 1.40 11.91 3.41
CA VAL A 105 1.30 11.20 2.14
C VAL A 105 1.27 12.20 0.99
N SER A 106 2.06 11.93 -0.04
CA SER A 106 2.17 12.80 -1.21
C SER A 106 0.96 12.68 -2.12
N HIS A 107 0.55 11.45 -2.43
CA HIS A 107 -0.62 11.16 -3.25
C HIS A 107 -1.08 9.70 -3.08
N GLY A 108 -2.21 9.36 -3.69
CA GLY A 108 -2.70 8.00 -3.80
C GLY A 108 -2.81 7.55 -5.26
N VAL A 109 -2.73 6.24 -5.50
CA VAL A 109 -2.93 5.61 -6.81
C VAL A 109 -3.88 4.43 -6.69
N ALA A 110 -4.60 4.13 -7.78
CA ALA A 110 -5.50 2.98 -7.83
C ALA A 110 -5.02 1.94 -8.85
N VAL A 111 -5.14 0.65 -8.51
CA VAL A 111 -4.77 -0.48 -9.36
C VAL A 111 -5.98 -1.38 -9.60
N SER A 112 -6.03 -2.01 -10.77
CA SER A 112 -7.08 -2.99 -11.09
C SER A 112 -6.84 -4.32 -10.40
N ASP A 113 -7.90 -5.14 -10.25
CA ASP A 113 -7.80 -6.51 -9.75
C ASP A 113 -6.87 -7.37 -10.63
N ASP A 114 -6.80 -7.12 -11.93
CA ASP A 114 -5.90 -7.81 -12.84
C ASP A 114 -4.43 -7.48 -12.55
N GLU A 115 -4.08 -6.21 -12.34
CA GLU A 115 -2.73 -5.79 -11.94
C GLU A 115 -2.33 -6.38 -10.58
N VAL A 116 -3.30 -6.52 -9.67
CA VAL A 116 -3.07 -7.17 -8.37
C VAL A 116 -2.76 -8.66 -8.53
N LEU A 117 -3.51 -9.39 -9.37
CA LEU A 117 -3.23 -10.79 -9.67
C LEU A 117 -1.85 -10.98 -10.31
N ASP A 118 -1.45 -10.09 -11.23
CA ASP A 118 -0.10 -10.11 -11.83
C ASP A 118 0.99 -9.86 -10.77
N ALA A 119 0.76 -8.94 -9.83
CA ALA A 119 1.68 -8.69 -8.73
C ALA A 119 1.81 -9.87 -7.76
N MET A 120 0.70 -10.56 -7.47
CA MET A 120 0.72 -11.79 -6.67
C MET A 120 1.52 -12.91 -7.36
N ALA A 121 1.32 -13.09 -8.67
CA ALA A 121 2.08 -14.04 -9.48
C ALA A 121 3.58 -13.71 -9.48
N PHE A 122 3.91 -12.44 -9.66
CA PHE A 122 5.29 -11.95 -9.60
C PHE A 122 5.93 -12.19 -8.22
N ALA A 123 5.23 -11.85 -7.13
CA ALA A 123 5.72 -12.06 -5.77
C ALA A 123 6.05 -13.53 -5.50
N TRP A 124 5.20 -14.44 -5.95
CA TRP A 124 5.45 -15.87 -5.88
C TRP A 124 6.63 -16.30 -6.76
N ALA A 125 6.65 -15.89 -8.05
CA ALA A 125 7.66 -16.33 -9.00
C ALA A 125 9.07 -15.84 -8.64
N GLN A 126 9.20 -14.58 -8.20
CA GLN A 126 10.49 -13.94 -7.96
C GLN A 126 10.97 -14.06 -6.51
N PHE A 127 10.06 -13.91 -5.55
CA PHE A 127 10.41 -13.83 -4.12
C PHE A 127 9.98 -15.06 -3.31
N LYS A 128 9.17 -15.96 -3.88
CA LYS A 128 8.53 -17.10 -3.18
C LYS A 128 7.65 -16.66 -2.01
N ILE A 129 7.04 -15.48 -2.16
CA ILE A 129 6.11 -14.93 -1.18
C ILE A 129 4.69 -15.22 -1.63
N VAL A 130 3.87 -15.77 -0.73
CA VAL A 130 2.42 -15.84 -0.89
C VAL A 130 1.85 -14.52 -0.39
N ALA A 131 1.36 -13.68 -1.29
CA ALA A 131 0.69 -12.43 -0.96
C ALA A 131 -0.83 -12.56 -1.14
N GLU A 132 -1.61 -11.98 -0.24
CA GLU A 132 -3.04 -11.77 -0.46
C GLU A 132 -3.29 -10.56 -1.39
N PRO A 133 -4.46 -10.45 -2.03
CA PRO A 133 -4.73 -9.33 -2.95
C PRO A 133 -4.48 -7.97 -2.32
N GLY A 134 -5.06 -7.67 -1.17
CA GLY A 134 -4.88 -6.39 -0.47
C GLY A 134 -3.42 -6.11 -0.10
N GLY A 135 -2.65 -7.16 0.21
CA GLY A 135 -1.22 -7.06 0.50
C GLY A 135 -0.34 -6.83 -0.72
N ALA A 136 -0.81 -7.18 -1.92
CA ALA A 136 -0.07 -7.05 -3.19
C ALA A 136 -0.29 -5.71 -3.91
N VAL A 137 -1.26 -4.90 -3.49
CA VAL A 137 -1.67 -3.65 -4.16
C VAL A 137 -0.50 -2.66 -4.35
N ALA A 138 0.37 -2.51 -3.34
CA ALA A 138 1.54 -1.65 -3.45
C ALA A 138 2.55 -2.15 -4.49
N LEU A 139 2.74 -3.46 -4.58
CA LEU A 139 3.59 -4.09 -5.60
C LEU A 139 2.95 -3.93 -6.99
N ALA A 140 1.63 -4.08 -7.09
CA ALA A 140 0.89 -3.86 -8.33
C ALA A 140 1.09 -2.43 -8.87
N ALA A 141 1.03 -1.42 -8.00
CA ALA A 141 1.24 -0.03 -8.39
C ALA A 141 2.64 0.22 -8.99
N ALA A 142 3.66 -0.45 -8.45
CA ALA A 142 5.02 -0.37 -8.98
C ALA A 142 5.16 -1.12 -10.32
N LEU A 143 4.66 -2.34 -10.41
CA LEU A 143 4.83 -3.19 -11.61
C LEU A 143 4.02 -2.70 -12.81
N SER A 144 2.84 -2.10 -12.58
CA SER A 144 1.99 -1.54 -13.63
C SER A 144 2.47 -0.16 -14.14
N GLY A 145 3.49 0.43 -13.50
CA GLY A 145 3.99 1.76 -13.86
C GLY A 145 3.09 2.91 -13.40
N LYS A 146 2.11 2.67 -12.54
CA LYS A 146 1.28 3.73 -11.92
C LYS A 146 2.08 4.57 -10.91
N VAL A 147 3.17 4.01 -10.41
CA VAL A 147 4.21 4.74 -9.69
C VAL A 147 5.53 4.53 -10.43
N ASP A 148 6.17 5.61 -10.83
CA ASP A 148 7.49 5.55 -11.45
C ASP A 148 8.54 5.18 -10.38
N ILE A 149 9.18 4.03 -10.58
CA ILE A 149 10.26 3.51 -9.73
C ILE A 149 11.64 3.55 -10.42
N THR A 150 11.72 4.15 -11.62
CA THR A 150 12.94 4.21 -12.42
C THR A 150 14.00 5.04 -11.69
N ASP A 151 15.18 4.47 -11.53
CA ASP A 151 16.32 5.08 -10.83
C ASP A 151 16.02 5.55 -9.39
N ARG A 152 14.95 5.01 -8.76
CA ARG A 152 14.53 5.36 -7.39
C ARG A 152 14.68 4.16 -6.44
N LYS A 153 15.20 4.41 -5.27
CA LYS A 153 15.21 3.45 -4.16
C LYS A 153 13.81 3.42 -3.54
N THR A 154 13.03 2.45 -3.96
CA THR A 154 11.61 2.32 -3.58
C THR A 154 11.41 1.23 -2.54
N VAL A 155 10.82 1.59 -1.43
CA VAL A 155 10.28 0.64 -0.45
C VAL A 155 8.86 0.25 -0.86
N ILE A 156 8.59 -1.03 -0.98
CA ILE A 156 7.25 -1.56 -1.30
C ILE A 156 6.80 -2.44 -0.13
N VAL A 157 5.68 -2.10 0.48
CA VAL A 157 5.11 -2.86 1.60
C VAL A 157 4.18 -3.94 1.06
N VAL A 158 4.56 -5.20 1.21
CA VAL A 158 3.70 -6.38 0.98
C VAL A 158 3.20 -6.86 2.33
N SER A 159 1.94 -6.59 2.67
CA SER A 159 1.48 -6.56 4.06
C SER A 159 0.78 -7.82 4.55
N GLY A 160 0.36 -8.73 3.69
CA GLY A 160 -0.40 -9.90 4.11
C GLY A 160 -0.35 -11.06 3.13
N GLY A 161 -0.66 -12.27 3.63
CA GLY A 161 -0.62 -13.50 2.85
C GLY A 161 -1.79 -14.45 3.12
N ASN A 162 -2.86 -13.99 3.78
CA ASN A 162 -4.06 -14.79 4.06
C ASN A 162 -5.00 -14.79 2.86
N VAL A 163 -4.62 -15.50 1.79
CA VAL A 163 -5.34 -15.55 0.53
C VAL A 163 -6.12 -16.85 0.38
N ASP A 164 -7.33 -16.75 -0.17
CA ASP A 164 -8.12 -17.92 -0.57
C ASP A 164 -7.43 -18.67 -1.71
N HIS A 165 -7.46 -20.03 -1.62
CA HIS A 165 -6.85 -20.91 -2.62
C HIS A 165 -7.30 -20.56 -4.05
N SER A 166 -8.60 -20.30 -4.25
CA SER A 166 -9.15 -19.99 -5.57
C SER A 166 -8.63 -18.68 -6.18
N ILE A 167 -8.34 -17.68 -5.35
CA ILE A 167 -7.75 -16.41 -5.78
C ILE A 167 -6.26 -16.61 -6.08
N PHE A 168 -5.54 -17.32 -5.22
CA PHE A 168 -4.12 -17.60 -5.45
C PHE A 168 -3.92 -18.46 -6.71
N GLU A 169 -4.80 -19.45 -6.97
CA GLU A 169 -4.78 -20.22 -8.21
C GLU A 169 -4.96 -19.33 -9.46
N GLN A 170 -5.83 -18.32 -9.40
CA GLN A 170 -6.00 -17.37 -10.49
C GLN A 170 -4.72 -16.57 -10.75
N ALA A 171 -4.03 -16.12 -9.68
CA ALA A 171 -2.74 -15.46 -9.83
C ALA A 171 -1.69 -16.40 -10.45
N LEU A 172 -1.60 -17.65 -10.02
CA LEU A 172 -0.63 -18.61 -10.56
C LEU A 172 -0.84 -18.92 -12.06
N LYS A 173 -2.07 -18.81 -12.57
CA LYS A 173 -2.37 -18.96 -14.02
C LYS A 173 -1.82 -17.82 -14.89
N ARG A 174 -1.30 -16.76 -14.29
CA ARG A 174 -0.68 -15.62 -14.98
C ARG A 174 0.83 -15.76 -15.17
N LEU A 175 1.42 -16.84 -14.64
CA LEU A 175 2.83 -17.20 -14.86
C LEU A 175 3.03 -17.85 -16.23
#